data_4c09274d0333aff4112547c5877d6a5c
#
_entry.id   4c09274d0333aff4112547c5877d6a5c
#
_cell.length_a   1.000
_cell.length_b   1.000
_cell.length_c   1.000
_cell.angle_alpha   90.00
_cell.angle_beta   90.00
_cell.angle_gamma   90.00
#
_symmetry.space_group_name_H-M   'P 1'
#
loop_
_entity.id
_entity.type
_entity.pdbx_description
1 polymer ?
#
loop_
_entity_poly.entity_id
_entity_poly.type
_entity_poly.pdbx_seq_one_letter_code
_entity_poly.pdbx_strand_id
1 'polypeptide(L)'
;MYLAENLKFLREQRGETQQELANLFGVEQKTLSSWECGSRTPVIGMIVEMAKYYEVSLDDLVLTDMRPPIPVYARNLAYLRKKHGMTQQEISELLGYIGKQGYNAIETGKVKPTIDTLEKLADFFGVTMDQIVKQDLSQEVSK
;
A
#
# COMPACT_ATOMS: atom_id res chain seq x y z
N MET A 1 4.00 -15.67 4.91
CA MET A 1 2.93 -15.95 3.91
C MET A 1 2.33 -14.63 3.48
N TYR A 2 2.12 -14.46 2.19
CA TYR A 2 1.62 -13.20 1.61
C TYR A 2 0.27 -13.35 0.90
N LEU A 3 -0.41 -14.48 1.13
CA LEU A 3 -1.66 -14.80 0.42
C LEU A 3 -2.71 -13.69 0.55
N ALA A 4 -2.98 -13.22 1.76
CA ALA A 4 -4.00 -12.21 2.01
C ALA A 4 -3.69 -10.91 1.25
N GLU A 5 -2.47 -10.42 1.39
CA GLU A 5 -2.03 -9.18 0.76
C GLU A 5 -2.02 -9.30 -0.76
N ASN A 6 -1.58 -10.45 -1.27
CA ASN A 6 -1.53 -10.69 -2.71
C ASN A 6 -2.92 -10.79 -3.33
N LEU A 7 -3.87 -11.43 -2.65
CA LEU A 7 -5.25 -11.51 -3.13
C LEU A 7 -5.85 -10.12 -3.29
N LYS A 8 -5.70 -9.29 -2.28
CA LYS A 8 -6.20 -7.92 -2.32
C LYS A 8 -5.53 -7.13 -3.44
N PHE A 9 -4.20 -7.24 -3.53
CA PHE A 9 -3.42 -6.53 -4.56
C PHE A 9 -3.87 -6.94 -5.97
N LEU A 10 -3.96 -8.25 -6.24
CA LEU A 10 -4.35 -8.74 -7.56
C LEU A 10 -5.78 -8.33 -7.93
N ARG A 11 -6.70 -8.37 -6.97
CA ARG A 11 -8.07 -7.93 -7.17
C ARG A 11 -8.12 -6.44 -7.54
N GLU A 12 -7.41 -5.61 -6.77
CA GLU A 12 -7.37 -4.17 -7.01
C GLU A 12 -6.70 -3.84 -8.35
N GLN A 13 -5.69 -4.59 -8.74
CA GLN A 13 -5.02 -4.45 -10.04
C GLN A 13 -5.99 -4.63 -11.21
N ARG A 14 -6.96 -5.54 -11.08
CA ARG A 14 -7.97 -5.79 -12.09
C ARG A 14 -9.19 -4.87 -11.98
N GLY A 15 -9.22 -4.00 -10.96
CA GLY A 15 -10.35 -3.11 -10.74
C GLY A 15 -11.61 -3.82 -10.27
N GLU A 16 -11.48 -5.01 -9.69
CA GLU A 16 -12.61 -5.81 -9.23
C GLU A 16 -12.99 -5.44 -7.80
N THR A 17 -14.28 -5.45 -7.51
CA THR A 17 -14.75 -5.30 -6.13
C THR A 17 -14.69 -6.65 -5.41
N GLN A 18 -14.72 -6.61 -4.08
CA GLN A 18 -14.80 -7.84 -3.28
C GLN A 18 -16.06 -8.64 -3.63
N GLN A 19 -17.18 -7.96 -3.87
CA GLN A 19 -18.43 -8.64 -4.20
C GLN A 19 -18.35 -9.35 -5.56
N GLU A 20 -17.74 -8.70 -6.55
CA GLU A 20 -17.54 -9.31 -7.87
C GLU A 20 -16.69 -10.57 -7.79
N LEU A 21 -15.59 -10.49 -7.05
CA LEU A 21 -14.69 -11.64 -6.89
C LEU A 21 -15.35 -12.75 -6.06
N ALA A 22 -16.09 -12.39 -5.02
CA ALA A 22 -16.82 -13.36 -4.21
C ALA A 22 -17.85 -14.10 -5.05
N ASN A 23 -18.58 -13.39 -5.91
CA ASN A 23 -19.55 -14.00 -6.81
C ASN A 23 -18.86 -14.98 -7.77
N LEU A 24 -17.70 -14.61 -8.29
CA LEU A 24 -16.92 -15.45 -9.21
C LEU A 24 -16.53 -16.77 -8.56
N PHE A 25 -16.11 -16.75 -7.30
CA PHE A 25 -15.68 -17.95 -6.58
C PHE A 25 -16.80 -18.64 -5.79
N GLY A 26 -18.03 -18.12 -5.87
CA GLY A 26 -19.18 -18.74 -5.21
C GLY A 26 -19.17 -18.64 -3.69
N VAL A 27 -18.60 -17.59 -3.13
CA VAL A 27 -18.51 -17.35 -1.69
C VAL A 27 -19.18 -16.02 -1.34
N GLU A 28 -19.44 -15.81 -0.05
CA GLU A 28 -19.98 -14.52 0.42
C GLU A 28 -18.88 -13.46 0.43
N GLN A 29 -19.28 -12.21 0.26
CA GLN A 29 -18.32 -11.09 0.27
C GLN A 29 -17.55 -11.02 1.60
N LYS A 30 -18.21 -11.29 2.73
CA LYS A 30 -17.52 -11.29 4.03
C LYS A 30 -16.47 -12.39 4.14
N THR A 31 -16.67 -13.53 3.46
CA THR A 31 -15.69 -14.61 3.40
C THR A 31 -14.43 -14.15 2.66
N LEU A 32 -14.63 -13.53 1.49
CA LEU A 32 -13.51 -12.99 0.73
C LEU A 32 -12.79 -11.90 1.53
N SER A 33 -13.54 -11.03 2.18
CA SER A 33 -12.95 -9.99 3.03
C SER A 33 -12.08 -10.59 4.14
N SER A 34 -12.52 -11.69 4.76
CA SER A 34 -11.73 -12.36 5.80
C SER A 34 -10.44 -12.96 5.24
N TRP A 35 -10.46 -13.43 4.00
CA TRP A 35 -9.25 -13.94 3.33
C TRP A 35 -8.27 -12.80 3.03
N GLU A 36 -8.76 -11.66 2.58
CA GLU A 36 -7.91 -10.50 2.25
C GLU A 36 -7.33 -9.80 3.48
N CYS A 37 -8.00 -9.88 4.62
CA CYS A 37 -7.47 -9.31 5.86
C CYS A 37 -6.63 -10.31 6.67
N GLY A 38 -6.57 -11.58 6.22
CA GLY A 38 -5.76 -12.60 6.86
C GLY A 38 -6.37 -13.24 8.09
N SER A 39 -7.64 -12.93 8.44
CA SER A 39 -8.30 -13.54 9.60
C SER A 39 -8.68 -14.99 9.35
N ARG A 40 -8.87 -15.38 8.09
CA ARG A 40 -9.11 -16.76 7.67
C ARG A 40 -8.28 -17.08 6.43
N THR A 41 -7.97 -18.36 6.25
CA THR A 41 -7.24 -18.84 5.08
C THR A 41 -8.18 -19.71 4.25
N PRO A 42 -8.29 -19.48 2.93
CA PRO A 42 -9.10 -20.35 2.08
C PRO A 42 -8.51 -21.76 2.03
N VAL A 43 -9.35 -22.76 1.72
CA VAL A 43 -8.89 -24.13 1.54
C VAL A 43 -8.02 -24.22 0.28
N ILE A 44 -7.14 -25.25 0.22
CA ILE A 44 -6.16 -25.36 -0.85
C ILE A 44 -6.81 -25.37 -2.25
N GLY A 45 -7.94 -26.03 -2.41
CA GLY A 45 -8.65 -26.04 -3.69
C GLY A 45 -9.04 -24.64 -4.17
N MET A 46 -9.45 -23.79 -3.25
CA MET A 46 -9.79 -22.40 -3.56
C MET A 46 -8.54 -21.60 -3.93
N ILE A 47 -7.43 -21.82 -3.23
CA ILE A 47 -6.16 -21.13 -3.54
C ILE A 47 -5.70 -21.51 -4.94
N VAL A 48 -5.83 -22.77 -5.33
CA VAL A 48 -5.51 -23.24 -6.68
C VAL A 48 -6.35 -22.52 -7.73
N GLU A 49 -7.67 -22.39 -7.48
CA GLU A 49 -8.55 -21.70 -8.41
C GLU A 49 -8.21 -20.23 -8.53
N MET A 50 -7.85 -19.58 -7.43
CA MET A 50 -7.41 -18.19 -7.44
C MET A 50 -6.12 -18.01 -8.23
N ALA A 51 -5.15 -18.91 -8.05
CA ALA A 51 -3.89 -18.87 -8.79
C ALA A 51 -4.13 -19.01 -10.29
N LYS A 52 -5.03 -19.91 -10.69
CA LYS A 52 -5.41 -20.08 -12.10
C LYS A 52 -6.08 -18.81 -12.64
N TYR A 53 -7.00 -18.25 -11.87
CA TYR A 53 -7.73 -17.05 -12.29
C TYR A 53 -6.79 -15.86 -12.52
N TYR A 54 -5.83 -15.66 -11.62
CA TYR A 54 -4.87 -14.58 -11.75
C TYR A 54 -3.64 -14.93 -12.58
N GLU A 55 -3.58 -16.15 -13.10
CA GLU A 55 -2.47 -16.65 -13.94
C GLU A 55 -1.11 -16.51 -13.25
N VAL A 56 -1.07 -16.88 -11.97
CA VAL A 56 0.16 -16.90 -11.18
C VAL A 56 0.38 -18.29 -10.60
N SER A 57 1.62 -18.58 -10.20
CA SER A 57 1.92 -19.86 -9.53
C SER A 57 1.43 -19.80 -8.09
N LEU A 58 1.23 -20.99 -7.51
CA LEU A 58 0.90 -21.09 -6.08
C LEU A 58 2.01 -20.49 -5.22
N ASP A 59 3.27 -20.77 -5.59
CA ASP A 59 4.41 -20.24 -4.86
C ASP A 59 4.40 -18.70 -4.85
N ASP A 60 4.17 -18.09 -6.02
CA ASP A 60 4.10 -16.64 -6.10
C ASP A 60 2.92 -16.08 -5.30
N LEU A 61 1.76 -16.72 -5.41
CA LEU A 61 0.57 -16.25 -4.71
C LEU A 61 0.72 -16.31 -3.19
N VAL A 62 1.36 -17.35 -2.68
CA VAL A 62 1.42 -17.64 -1.24
C VAL A 62 2.71 -17.14 -0.59
N LEU A 63 3.85 -17.31 -1.26
CA LEU A 63 5.16 -17.14 -0.65
C LEU A 63 5.90 -15.86 -1.05
N THR A 64 5.53 -15.25 -2.16
CA THR A 64 6.20 -14.06 -2.69
C THR A 64 5.33 -12.83 -2.48
N ASP A 65 5.90 -11.74 -1.98
CA ASP A 65 5.17 -10.48 -1.92
C ASP A 65 5.08 -9.91 -3.33
N MET A 66 3.90 -10.02 -3.93
CA MET A 66 3.66 -9.61 -5.32
C MET A 66 3.42 -8.10 -5.46
N ARG A 67 3.26 -7.39 -4.33
CA ARG A 67 3.05 -5.94 -4.38
C ARG A 67 4.34 -5.26 -4.82
N PRO A 68 4.23 -4.18 -5.63
CA PRO A 68 5.44 -3.44 -5.98
C PRO A 68 6.06 -2.82 -4.73
N PRO A 69 7.39 -2.67 -4.70
CA PRO A 69 8.03 -2.05 -3.55
C PRO A 69 7.54 -0.61 -3.39
N ILE A 70 7.39 -0.17 -2.14
CA ILE A 70 6.99 1.20 -1.86
C ILE A 70 8.11 2.13 -2.32
N PRO A 71 7.83 3.17 -3.13
CA PRO A 71 8.86 4.09 -3.60
C PRO A 71 9.62 4.76 -2.45
N VAL A 72 10.88 5.13 -2.70
CA VAL A 72 11.72 5.76 -1.68
C VAL A 72 11.08 7.01 -1.11
N TYR A 73 10.49 7.87 -1.96
CA TYR A 73 9.85 9.08 -1.49
C TYR A 73 8.73 8.78 -0.48
N ALA A 74 7.95 7.76 -0.73
CA ALA A 74 6.82 7.40 0.14
C ALA A 74 7.30 6.90 1.50
N ARG A 75 8.32 6.05 1.50
CA ARG A 75 8.94 5.56 2.74
C ARG A 75 9.54 6.70 3.55
N ASN A 76 10.22 7.62 2.87
CA ASN A 76 10.84 8.78 3.51
C ASN A 76 9.80 9.71 4.11
N LEU A 77 8.70 9.96 3.42
CA LEU A 77 7.62 10.82 3.95
C LEU A 77 6.99 10.19 5.19
N ALA A 78 6.73 8.89 5.17
CA ALA A 78 6.22 8.18 6.34
C ALA A 78 7.20 8.27 7.51
N TYR A 79 8.48 8.07 7.25
CA TYR A 79 9.53 8.16 8.25
C TYR A 79 9.61 9.56 8.87
N LEU A 80 9.65 10.60 8.02
CA LEU A 80 9.74 11.99 8.49
C LEU A 80 8.50 12.38 9.30
N ARG A 81 7.32 11.98 8.84
CA ARG A 81 6.08 12.25 9.56
C ARG A 81 6.11 11.65 10.96
N LYS A 82 6.47 10.38 11.06
CA LYS A 82 6.55 9.66 12.35
C LYS A 82 7.62 10.26 13.25
N LYS A 83 8.75 10.63 12.67
CA LYS A 83 9.85 11.27 13.42
C LYS A 83 9.40 12.58 14.05
N HIS A 84 8.52 13.33 13.37
CA HIS A 84 7.98 14.59 13.87
C HIS A 84 6.70 14.39 14.71
N GLY A 85 6.31 13.14 14.97
CA GLY A 85 5.14 12.82 15.78
C GLY A 85 3.81 13.25 15.19
N MET A 86 3.71 13.33 13.87
CA MET A 86 2.52 13.82 13.18
C MET A 86 1.67 12.69 12.62
N THR A 87 0.35 12.91 12.58
CA THR A 87 -0.58 12.00 11.93
C THR A 87 -0.70 12.34 10.45
N GLN A 88 -1.23 11.39 9.66
CA GLN A 88 -1.52 11.64 8.25
C GLN A 88 -2.53 12.78 8.07
N GLN A 89 -3.49 12.87 8.99
CA GLN A 89 -4.50 13.95 8.98
C GLN A 89 -3.84 15.32 9.14
N GLU A 90 -2.89 15.44 10.07
CA GLU A 90 -2.18 16.69 10.30
C GLU A 90 -1.39 17.14 9.08
N ILE A 91 -0.70 16.20 8.40
CA ILE A 91 0.02 16.51 7.16
C ILE A 91 -0.96 16.89 6.05
N SER A 92 -2.09 16.20 5.93
CA SER A 92 -3.11 16.53 4.95
C SER A 92 -3.63 17.96 5.15
N GLU A 93 -3.88 18.34 6.38
CA GLU A 93 -4.32 19.71 6.70
C GLU A 93 -3.26 20.75 6.33
N LEU A 94 -1.98 20.44 6.61
CA LEU A 94 -0.87 21.29 6.23
C LEU A 94 -0.83 21.53 4.73
N LEU A 95 -1.16 20.52 3.94
CA LEU A 95 -1.17 20.59 2.48
C LEU A 95 -2.47 21.15 1.89
N GLY A 96 -3.47 21.39 2.74
CA GLY A 96 -4.76 21.88 2.30
C GLY A 96 -5.67 20.81 1.70
N TYR A 97 -5.41 19.54 1.98
CA TYR A 97 -6.25 18.45 1.51
C TYR A 97 -7.45 18.24 2.43
N ILE A 98 -8.54 17.74 1.86
CA ILE A 98 -9.71 17.34 2.64
C ILE A 98 -9.54 15.88 3.04
N GLY A 99 -9.45 15.61 4.36
CA GLY A 99 -9.26 14.27 4.88
C GLY A 99 -7.84 13.75 4.66
N LYS A 100 -7.55 12.58 5.22
CA LYS A 100 -6.21 12.00 5.17
C LYS A 100 -5.93 11.18 3.91
N GLN A 101 -6.96 10.88 3.11
CA GLN A 101 -6.85 9.97 1.98
C GLN A 101 -5.87 10.45 0.90
N GLY A 102 -5.89 11.75 0.61
CA GLY A 102 -4.99 12.32 -0.40
C GLY A 102 -3.52 12.14 -0.04
N TYR A 103 -3.17 12.45 1.19
CA TYR A 103 -1.80 12.27 1.66
C TYR A 103 -1.47 10.78 1.82
N ASN A 104 -2.41 9.98 2.32
CA ASN A 104 -2.19 8.55 2.45
C ASN A 104 -1.83 7.90 1.10
N ALA A 105 -2.46 8.34 0.01
CA ALA A 105 -2.15 7.83 -1.32
C ALA A 105 -0.70 8.14 -1.72
N ILE A 106 -0.17 9.30 -1.32
CA ILE A 106 1.23 9.65 -1.55
C ILE A 106 2.15 8.77 -0.70
N GLU A 107 1.84 8.60 0.58
CA GLU A 107 2.67 7.86 1.52
C GLU A 107 2.69 6.35 1.23
N THR A 108 1.67 5.84 0.57
CA THR A 108 1.61 4.43 0.14
C THR A 108 2.18 4.20 -1.25
N GLY A 109 2.56 5.26 -1.95
CA GLY A 109 3.14 5.16 -3.28
C GLY A 109 2.13 5.04 -4.41
N LYS A 110 0.83 5.14 -4.12
CA LYS A 110 -0.22 5.06 -5.14
C LYS A 110 -0.25 6.29 -6.04
N VAL A 111 0.08 7.45 -5.47
CA VAL A 111 0.06 8.74 -6.18
C VAL A 111 1.40 9.42 -5.97
N LYS A 112 2.00 9.92 -7.06
CA LYS A 112 3.22 10.71 -6.98
C LYS A 112 2.88 12.13 -6.52
N PRO A 113 3.66 12.72 -5.59
CA PRO A 113 3.44 14.11 -5.20
C PRO A 113 3.79 15.04 -6.34
N THR A 114 3.08 16.18 -6.41
CA THR A 114 3.46 17.24 -7.33
C THR A 114 4.71 17.95 -6.79
N ILE A 115 5.36 18.74 -7.65
CA ILE A 115 6.53 19.52 -7.23
C ILE A 115 6.16 20.47 -6.07
N ASP A 116 5.00 21.13 -6.17
CA ASP A 116 4.53 22.05 -5.10
C ASP A 116 4.36 21.31 -3.77
N THR A 117 3.74 20.15 -3.79
CA THR A 117 3.54 19.34 -2.59
C THR A 117 4.88 18.88 -2.01
N LEU A 118 5.78 18.40 -2.87
CA LEU A 118 7.10 17.93 -2.46
C LEU A 118 7.92 19.08 -1.85
N GLU A 119 7.87 20.26 -2.44
CA GLU A 119 8.55 21.45 -1.93
C GLU A 119 8.04 21.83 -0.55
N LYS A 120 6.72 21.86 -0.36
CA LYS A 120 6.12 22.17 0.94
C LYS A 120 6.55 21.15 2.02
N LEU A 121 6.55 19.89 1.68
CA LEU A 121 6.96 18.84 2.61
C LEU A 121 8.45 18.92 2.94
N ALA A 122 9.28 19.18 1.94
CA ALA A 122 10.72 19.36 2.15
C ALA A 122 11.00 20.53 3.09
N ASP A 123 10.36 21.66 2.85
CA ASP A 123 10.51 22.86 3.70
C ASP A 123 10.03 22.57 5.12
N PHE A 124 8.89 21.92 5.26
CA PHE A 124 8.32 21.59 6.56
C PHE A 124 9.24 20.66 7.38
N PHE A 125 9.77 19.63 6.74
CA PHE A 125 10.62 18.66 7.42
C PHE A 125 12.09 19.08 7.52
N GLY A 126 12.46 20.19 6.89
CA GLY A 126 13.82 20.69 6.94
C GLY A 126 14.82 19.84 6.14
N VAL A 127 14.36 19.24 5.05
CA VAL A 127 15.18 18.40 4.16
C VAL A 127 15.04 18.93 2.73
N THR A 128 15.91 18.44 1.84
CA THR A 128 15.82 18.78 0.43
C THR A 128 14.89 17.80 -0.30
N MET A 129 14.37 18.25 -1.44
CA MET A 129 13.58 17.36 -2.30
C MET A 129 14.41 16.17 -2.77
N ASP A 130 15.69 16.39 -3.09
CA ASP A 130 16.60 15.31 -3.45
C ASP A 130 16.72 14.26 -2.35
N GLN A 131 16.82 14.70 -1.11
CA GLN A 131 16.88 13.78 0.04
C GLN A 131 15.61 12.92 0.13
N ILE A 132 14.44 13.52 -0.08
CA ILE A 132 13.19 12.77 -0.03
C ILE A 132 13.11 11.74 -1.16
N VAL A 133 13.52 12.11 -2.36
CA VAL A 133 13.32 11.28 -3.56
C VAL A 133 14.42 10.24 -3.77
N LYS A 134 15.66 10.55 -3.40
CA LYS A 134 16.83 9.73 -3.77
C LYS A 134 17.51 9.00 -2.62
N GLN A 135 17.43 9.53 -1.40
CA GLN A 135 18.14 8.96 -0.25
C GLN A 135 17.17 8.14 0.61
N ASP A 136 17.67 7.09 1.24
CA ASP A 136 16.89 6.35 2.23
C ASP A 136 17.13 7.00 3.60
N LEU A 137 16.28 7.94 3.97
CA LEU A 137 16.42 8.71 5.20
C LEU A 137 16.25 7.85 6.46
N SER A 138 15.54 6.73 6.37
CA SER A 138 15.33 5.84 7.50
C SER A 138 16.61 5.13 7.93
N GLN A 139 17.60 5.03 7.04
CA GLN A 139 18.88 4.38 7.32
C GLN A 139 19.87 5.31 8.02
N GLU A 140 19.64 6.61 8.02
CA GLU A 140 20.55 7.60 8.60
C GLU A 140 20.43 7.73 10.11
N VAL A 141 19.40 7.14 10.71
CA VAL A 141 19.05 7.30 12.12
C VAL A 141 19.97 6.51 13.06
N SER A 142 20.68 5.53 12.53
CA SER A 142 21.51 4.63 13.34
C SER A 142 22.87 5.22 13.71
N LYS A 143 23.08 6.50 13.48
CA LYS A 143 24.35 7.16 13.83
C LYS A 143 24.27 7.91 15.15
#